data_c37b3a7660dd7db9ea44f08ef8bb1d2e
#
_entry.id   c37b3a7660dd7db9ea44f08ef8bb1d2e
#
_cell.length_a   1.000
_cell.length_b   1.000
_cell.length_c   1.000
_cell.angle_alpha   90.00
_cell.angle_beta   90.00
_cell.angle_gamma   90.00
#
_symmetry.space_group_name_H-M   'P 1'
#
loop_
_entity.id
_entity.type
_entity.pdbx_description
1 polymer ?
#
loop_
_entity_poly.entity_id
_entity_poly.type
_entity_poly.pdbx_seq_one_letter_code
_entity_poly.pdbx_strand_id
1 'polypeptide(L)'
;LGEAEFLDSVRHFRDKIENPDLKQQVKGFIGQEAHHSRQHQFVNSELDRLGYRTDKIEKDLKKEIAKLVAKQTKQFRLAYTVCSEHITAIMAEYALNEPAFLEGMDAPMKDLLLWHSVEEIEHKSVAFDVYMEVVGDVKYLNKTMKIAIIIMHLHFTQRMFKLAFNTKHWANFREFAGFMSWMFGKGGMWRSLRQPYKSFYKKGFHPWDNGGLELVEKWQREYAQPEQNKASTEYQMGHPA
;
A
#
# COMPACT_ATOMS: atom_id res chain seq x y z
N LEU A 1 8.05 -3.63 4.80
CA LEU A 1 7.95 -4.55 5.97
C LEU A 1 6.58 -5.18 6.11
N GLY A 2 5.50 -4.41 5.91
CA GLY A 2 4.14 -4.95 5.84
C GLY A 2 4.00 -5.95 4.72
N GLU A 3 4.46 -5.62 3.55
CA GLU A 3 4.46 -6.45 2.35
C GLU A 3 5.13 -7.83 2.56
N ALA A 4 6.24 -7.90 3.29
CA ALA A 4 6.87 -9.19 3.62
C ALA A 4 5.93 -10.11 4.41
N GLU A 5 5.09 -9.55 5.29
CA GLU A 5 4.06 -10.29 6.01
C GLU A 5 2.88 -10.67 5.12
N PHE A 6 2.51 -9.81 4.16
CA PHE A 6 1.48 -10.09 3.18
C PHE A 6 1.90 -11.29 2.32
N LEU A 7 3.12 -11.27 1.79
CA LEU A 7 3.72 -12.37 1.06
C LEU A 7 3.67 -13.69 1.85
N ASP A 8 4.13 -13.68 3.11
CA ASP A 8 4.19 -14.89 3.93
C ASP A 8 2.78 -15.41 4.24
N SER A 9 1.82 -14.52 4.47
CA SER A 9 0.44 -14.89 4.74
C SER A 9 -0.22 -15.59 3.55
N VAL A 10 -0.04 -15.07 2.33
CA VAL A 10 -0.59 -15.65 1.09
C VAL A 10 0.14 -16.93 0.72
N ARG A 11 1.49 -16.95 0.80
CA ARG A 11 2.31 -18.15 0.54
C ARG A 11 1.90 -19.35 1.37
N HIS A 12 1.50 -19.12 2.63
CA HIS A 12 1.07 -20.20 3.51
C HIS A 12 -0.12 -20.99 2.97
N PHE A 13 -0.98 -20.35 2.19
CA PHE A 13 -2.18 -20.99 1.64
C PHE A 13 -2.03 -21.39 0.16
N ARG A 14 -0.89 -21.10 -0.48
CA ARG A 14 -0.67 -21.33 -1.92
C ARG A 14 -1.02 -22.76 -2.38
N ASP A 15 -0.65 -23.75 -1.58
CA ASP A 15 -0.87 -25.15 -1.93
C ASP A 15 -2.33 -25.62 -1.72
N LYS A 16 -3.15 -24.80 -1.08
CA LYS A 16 -4.59 -25.03 -0.87
C LYS A 16 -5.48 -24.39 -1.94
N ILE A 17 -4.91 -23.55 -2.78
CA ILE A 17 -5.63 -22.91 -3.88
C ILE A 17 -5.84 -23.99 -4.96
N GLU A 18 -7.07 -24.14 -5.45
CA GLU A 18 -7.40 -25.10 -6.51
C GLU A 18 -7.47 -24.40 -7.88
N ASN A 19 -7.96 -23.15 -7.91
CA ASN A 19 -8.09 -22.37 -9.14
C ASN A 19 -6.72 -22.06 -9.77
N PRO A 20 -6.43 -22.52 -11.01
CA PRO A 20 -5.13 -22.35 -11.67
C PRO A 20 -4.86 -20.87 -12.01
N ASP A 21 -5.88 -20.07 -12.34
CA ASP A 21 -5.72 -18.66 -12.66
C ASP A 21 -5.35 -17.87 -11.40
N LEU A 22 -5.98 -18.19 -10.27
CA LEU A 22 -5.62 -17.60 -8.98
C LEU A 22 -4.20 -17.98 -8.55
N LYS A 23 -3.76 -19.23 -8.81
CA LYS A 23 -2.34 -19.63 -8.59
C LYS A 23 -1.37 -18.76 -9.37
N GLN A 24 -1.70 -18.45 -10.62
CA GLN A 24 -0.87 -17.58 -11.46
C GLN A 24 -0.87 -16.14 -10.95
N GLN A 25 -2.02 -15.61 -10.55
CA GLN A 25 -2.14 -14.27 -9.94
C GLN A 25 -1.32 -14.18 -8.64
N VAL A 26 -1.40 -15.17 -7.76
CA VAL A 26 -0.59 -15.26 -6.53
C VAL A 26 0.90 -15.25 -6.83
N LYS A 27 1.34 -15.92 -7.90
CA LYS A 27 2.75 -15.87 -8.31
C LYS A 27 3.18 -14.46 -8.75
N GLY A 28 2.32 -13.76 -9.51
CA GLY A 28 2.53 -12.36 -9.89
C GLY A 28 2.62 -11.46 -8.66
N PHE A 29 1.62 -11.51 -7.80
CA PHE A 29 1.54 -10.78 -6.53
C PHE A 29 2.82 -10.93 -5.70
N ILE A 30 3.30 -12.17 -5.51
CA ILE A 30 4.55 -12.43 -4.76
C ILE A 30 5.76 -11.73 -5.41
N GLY A 31 5.82 -11.69 -6.74
CA GLY A 31 6.91 -11.03 -7.47
C GLY A 31 6.88 -9.52 -7.32
N GLN A 32 5.71 -8.90 -7.49
CA GLN A 32 5.49 -7.47 -7.40
C GLN A 32 5.75 -6.97 -5.97
N GLU A 33 5.19 -7.60 -4.95
CA GLU A 33 5.43 -7.25 -3.55
C GLU A 33 6.90 -7.34 -3.12
N ALA A 34 7.64 -8.34 -3.65
CA ALA A 34 9.07 -8.43 -3.41
C ALA A 34 9.83 -7.26 -4.08
N HIS A 35 9.31 -6.73 -5.19
CA HIS A 35 9.85 -5.54 -5.84
C HIS A 35 9.52 -4.26 -5.05
N HIS A 36 8.27 -4.09 -4.60
CA HIS A 36 7.86 -3.00 -3.70
C HIS A 36 8.77 -2.89 -2.48
N SER A 37 9.00 -4.00 -1.80
CA SER A 37 9.88 -4.03 -0.62
C SER A 37 11.29 -3.49 -0.91
N ARG A 38 11.86 -3.76 -2.09
CA ARG A 38 13.18 -3.23 -2.50
C ARG A 38 13.11 -1.73 -2.76
N GLN A 39 12.06 -1.25 -3.44
CA GLN A 39 11.89 0.18 -3.72
C GLN A 39 11.69 0.98 -2.42
N HIS A 40 10.91 0.47 -1.49
CA HIS A 40 10.79 1.09 -0.17
C HIS A 40 12.10 1.16 0.60
N GLN A 41 12.94 0.12 0.54
CA GLN A 41 14.26 0.14 1.15
C GLN A 41 15.17 1.19 0.51
N PHE A 42 15.12 1.34 -0.82
CA PHE A 42 15.85 2.39 -1.53
C PHE A 42 15.40 3.78 -1.07
N VAL A 43 14.09 4.08 -1.08
CA VAL A 43 13.55 5.36 -0.61
C VAL A 43 13.93 5.62 0.85
N ASN A 44 13.83 4.62 1.73
CA ASN A 44 14.22 4.77 3.13
C ASN A 44 15.71 5.09 3.27
N SER A 45 16.58 4.49 2.46
CA SER A 45 18.02 4.79 2.49
C SER A 45 18.33 6.24 2.08
N GLU A 46 17.60 6.78 1.09
CA GLU A 46 17.72 8.17 0.68
C GLU A 46 17.21 9.12 1.77
N LEU A 47 16.08 8.80 2.39
CA LEU A 47 15.57 9.57 3.53
C LEU A 47 16.56 9.57 4.71
N ASP A 48 17.23 8.46 4.98
CA ASP A 48 18.25 8.38 6.02
C ASP A 48 19.46 9.26 5.71
N ARG A 49 19.90 9.35 4.44
CA ARG A 49 20.93 10.30 3.99
C ARG A 49 20.52 11.75 4.24
N LEU A 50 19.23 12.05 4.15
CA LEU A 50 18.67 13.37 4.46
C LEU A 50 18.44 13.60 5.95
N GLY A 51 18.74 12.63 6.81
CA GLY A 51 18.67 12.75 8.28
C GLY A 51 17.34 12.35 8.91
N TYR A 52 16.43 11.71 8.17
CA TYR A 52 15.10 11.34 8.67
C TYR A 52 15.08 10.14 9.63
N ARG A 53 16.18 9.39 9.75
CA ARG A 53 16.32 8.26 10.68
C ARG A 53 15.27 7.18 10.51
N THR A 54 14.95 6.81 9.26
CA THR A 54 13.96 5.76 8.94
C THR A 54 14.43 4.38 9.39
N ASP A 55 15.76 4.15 9.46
CA ASP A 55 16.40 2.94 9.97
C ASP A 55 15.89 2.53 11.36
N LYS A 56 15.77 3.51 12.25
CA LYS A 56 15.26 3.28 13.62
C LYS A 56 13.77 2.95 13.61
N ILE A 57 12.99 3.67 12.80
CA ILE A 57 11.55 3.44 12.66
C ILE A 57 11.31 2.02 12.12
N GLU A 58 12.07 1.63 11.10
CA GLU A 58 11.99 0.31 10.48
C GLU A 58 12.34 -0.81 11.47
N LYS A 59 13.41 -0.65 12.24
CA LYS A 59 13.84 -1.62 13.25
C LYS A 59 12.80 -1.82 14.35
N ASP A 60 12.17 -0.73 14.80
CA ASP A 60 11.10 -0.80 15.81
C ASP A 60 9.87 -1.50 15.21
N LEU A 61 9.47 -1.14 13.99
CA LEU A 61 8.34 -1.74 13.29
C LEU A 61 8.54 -3.26 13.06
N LYS A 62 9.74 -3.68 12.65
CA LYS A 62 10.10 -5.10 12.52
C LYS A 62 9.83 -5.88 13.80
N LYS A 63 10.25 -5.34 14.95
CA LYS A 63 10.05 -5.98 16.25
C LYS A 63 8.56 -6.04 16.64
N GLU A 64 7.81 -4.98 16.36
CA GLU A 64 6.38 -4.92 16.64
C GLU A 64 5.62 -5.93 15.79
N ILE A 65 5.86 -5.99 14.48
CA ILE A 65 5.26 -6.95 13.56
C ILE A 65 5.58 -8.38 13.99
N ALA A 66 6.84 -8.70 14.26
CA ALA A 66 7.24 -10.04 14.67
C ALA A 66 6.51 -10.50 15.95
N LYS A 67 6.33 -9.61 16.93
CA LYS A 67 5.58 -9.90 18.17
C LYS A 67 4.09 -10.12 17.91
N LEU A 68 3.50 -9.34 16.99
CA LEU A 68 2.09 -9.48 16.60
C LEU A 68 1.86 -10.80 15.87
N VAL A 69 2.67 -11.06 14.85
CA VAL A 69 2.57 -12.25 13.98
C VAL A 69 2.72 -13.54 14.79
N ALA A 70 3.67 -13.59 15.74
CA ALA A 70 3.90 -14.77 16.57
C ALA A 70 2.67 -15.22 17.40
N LYS A 71 1.72 -14.30 17.64
CA LYS A 71 0.51 -14.54 18.44
C LYS A 71 -0.73 -14.78 17.59
N GLN A 72 -0.65 -14.61 16.27
CA GLN A 72 -1.82 -14.65 15.39
C GLN A 72 -1.95 -15.97 14.64
N THR A 73 -3.19 -16.38 14.42
CA THR A 73 -3.49 -17.53 13.55
C THR A 73 -3.18 -17.21 12.10
N LYS A 74 -2.89 -18.23 11.29
CA LYS A 74 -2.67 -18.07 9.85
C LYS A 74 -3.89 -17.46 9.14
N GLN A 75 -5.08 -17.87 9.56
CA GLN A 75 -6.35 -17.28 9.08
C GLN A 75 -6.44 -15.78 9.36
N PHE A 76 -6.08 -15.34 10.57
CA PHE A 76 -6.08 -13.91 10.90
C PHE A 76 -5.07 -13.15 10.07
N ARG A 77 -3.87 -13.69 9.88
CA ARG A 77 -2.82 -13.05 9.07
C ARG A 77 -3.30 -12.84 7.63
N LEU A 78 -3.90 -13.88 7.00
CA LEU A 78 -4.45 -13.75 5.65
C LEU A 78 -5.60 -12.74 5.60
N ALA A 79 -6.55 -12.80 6.55
CA ALA A 79 -7.64 -11.82 6.63
C ALA A 79 -7.13 -10.39 6.83
N TYR A 80 -6.08 -10.20 7.62
CA TYR A 80 -5.45 -8.89 7.83
C TYR A 80 -4.77 -8.39 6.56
N THR A 81 -4.10 -9.28 5.80
CA THR A 81 -3.53 -8.94 4.47
C THR A 81 -4.63 -8.47 3.53
N VAL A 82 -5.75 -9.20 3.39
CA VAL A 82 -6.90 -8.76 2.58
C VAL A 82 -7.37 -7.36 2.96
N CYS A 83 -7.46 -7.09 4.26
CA CYS A 83 -7.90 -5.78 4.75
C CYS A 83 -6.87 -4.68 4.42
N SER A 84 -5.59 -4.98 4.52
CA SER A 84 -4.51 -4.06 4.21
C SER A 84 -4.47 -3.74 2.72
N GLU A 85 -4.51 -4.76 1.86
CA GLU A 85 -4.57 -4.62 0.39
C GLU A 85 -5.76 -3.77 -0.05
N HIS A 86 -6.92 -3.97 0.56
CA HIS A 86 -8.08 -3.11 0.27
C HIS A 86 -7.84 -1.64 0.65
N ILE A 87 -7.22 -1.40 1.82
CA ILE A 87 -6.96 -0.02 2.28
C ILE A 87 -5.87 0.63 1.41
N THR A 88 -4.79 -0.08 1.06
CA THR A 88 -3.73 0.46 0.19
C THR A 88 -4.27 0.74 -1.22
N ALA A 89 -5.08 -0.15 -1.78
CA ALA A 89 -5.69 0.05 -3.09
C ALA A 89 -6.62 1.28 -3.15
N ILE A 90 -7.50 1.49 -2.16
CA ILE A 90 -8.35 2.70 -2.16
C ILE A 90 -7.55 3.98 -1.92
N MET A 91 -6.40 3.92 -1.22
CA MET A 91 -5.47 5.04 -1.09
C MET A 91 -4.73 5.29 -2.41
N ALA A 92 -4.34 4.26 -3.13
CA ALA A 92 -3.72 4.33 -4.44
C ALA A 92 -4.68 4.94 -5.49
N GLU A 93 -5.94 4.49 -5.51
CA GLU A 93 -6.99 5.08 -6.36
C GLU A 93 -7.18 6.57 -6.05
N TYR A 94 -7.17 6.96 -4.77
CA TYR A 94 -7.22 8.36 -4.38
C TYR A 94 -6.01 9.14 -4.90
N ALA A 95 -4.79 8.62 -4.73
CA ALA A 95 -3.57 9.28 -5.17
C ALA A 95 -3.53 9.50 -6.69
N LEU A 96 -4.03 8.54 -7.48
CA LEU A 96 -4.10 8.65 -8.94
C LEU A 96 -5.18 9.62 -9.44
N ASN A 97 -6.26 9.79 -8.68
CA ASN A 97 -7.38 10.65 -9.04
C ASN A 97 -7.28 12.08 -8.47
N GLU A 98 -6.32 12.33 -7.57
CA GLU A 98 -6.14 13.65 -6.92
C GLU A 98 -4.79 14.26 -7.30
N PRO A 99 -4.71 15.02 -8.40
CA PRO A 99 -3.44 15.59 -8.88
C PRO A 99 -2.72 16.46 -7.83
N ALA A 100 -3.49 17.13 -6.97
CA ALA A 100 -2.93 17.96 -5.89
C ALA A 100 -2.10 17.15 -4.89
N PHE A 101 -2.36 15.83 -4.77
CA PHE A 101 -1.57 14.95 -3.91
C PHE A 101 -0.11 14.81 -4.37
N LEU A 102 0.11 14.86 -5.68
CA LEU A 102 1.42 14.71 -6.32
C LEU A 102 2.10 16.06 -6.60
N GLU A 103 1.42 17.15 -6.31
CA GLU A 103 1.94 18.49 -6.55
C GLU A 103 3.13 18.79 -5.63
N GLY A 104 4.20 19.33 -6.21
CA GLY A 104 5.42 19.65 -5.46
C GLY A 104 6.36 18.48 -5.17
N MET A 105 6.01 17.25 -5.59
CA MET A 105 6.94 16.12 -5.54
C MET A 105 7.97 16.18 -6.66
N ASP A 106 9.20 15.77 -6.36
CA ASP A 106 10.23 15.55 -7.37
C ASP A 106 9.81 14.47 -8.36
N ALA A 107 10.16 14.63 -9.63
CA ALA A 107 9.74 13.73 -10.70
C ALA A 107 10.02 12.24 -10.41
N PRO A 108 11.22 11.83 -9.96
CA PRO A 108 11.49 10.43 -9.65
C PRO A 108 10.59 9.86 -8.53
N MET A 109 10.28 10.66 -7.51
CA MET A 109 9.39 10.25 -6.42
C MET A 109 7.94 10.14 -6.90
N LYS A 110 7.52 11.08 -7.73
CA LYS A 110 6.19 11.07 -8.36
C LYS A 110 6.00 9.83 -9.23
N ASP A 111 6.96 9.53 -10.10
CA ASP A 111 6.90 8.37 -11.00
C ASP A 111 6.88 7.05 -10.21
N LEU A 112 7.69 6.94 -9.17
CA LEU A 112 7.69 5.79 -8.28
C LEU A 112 6.33 5.61 -7.59
N LEU A 113 5.74 6.68 -7.07
CA LEU A 113 4.45 6.62 -6.39
C LEU A 113 3.30 6.30 -7.34
N LEU A 114 3.31 6.85 -8.56
CA LEU A 114 2.33 6.51 -9.60
C LEU A 114 2.41 5.04 -9.99
N TRP A 115 3.62 4.55 -10.27
CA TRP A 115 3.85 3.13 -10.58
C TRP A 115 3.38 2.22 -9.45
N HIS A 116 3.81 2.50 -8.21
CA HIS A 116 3.41 1.74 -7.03
C HIS A 116 1.88 1.75 -6.83
N SER A 117 1.24 2.91 -7.01
CA SER A 117 -0.22 3.03 -6.90
C SER A 117 -0.97 2.17 -7.90
N VAL A 118 -0.45 2.04 -9.12
CA VAL A 118 -1.07 1.16 -10.14
C VAL A 118 -0.94 -0.30 -9.75
N GLU A 119 0.23 -0.74 -9.28
CA GLU A 119 0.44 -2.11 -8.84
C GLU A 119 -0.42 -2.45 -7.60
N GLU A 120 -0.63 -1.53 -6.66
CA GLU A 120 -1.56 -1.71 -5.54
C GLU A 120 -3.01 -1.94 -6.00
N ILE A 121 -3.43 -1.28 -7.07
CA ILE A 121 -4.76 -1.52 -7.65
C ILE A 121 -4.83 -2.90 -8.32
N GLU A 122 -3.78 -3.34 -9.00
CA GLU A 122 -3.71 -4.68 -9.60
C GLU A 122 -3.78 -5.79 -8.54
N HIS A 123 -3.20 -5.56 -7.37
CA HIS A 123 -3.15 -6.54 -6.27
C HIS A 123 -4.43 -6.69 -5.49
N LYS A 124 -5.31 -5.70 -5.51
CA LYS A 124 -6.41 -5.54 -4.55
C LYS A 124 -7.35 -6.75 -4.41
N SER A 125 -7.43 -7.62 -5.43
CA SER A 125 -8.29 -8.80 -5.38
C SER A 125 -7.55 -10.08 -5.00
N VAL A 126 -6.25 -10.19 -5.23
CA VAL A 126 -5.53 -11.45 -5.12
C VAL A 126 -5.62 -12.06 -3.71
N ALA A 127 -5.30 -11.28 -2.69
CA ALA A 127 -5.39 -11.75 -1.31
C ALA A 127 -6.85 -12.04 -0.89
N PHE A 128 -7.82 -11.24 -1.41
CA PHE A 128 -9.25 -11.45 -1.18
C PHE A 128 -9.72 -12.77 -1.78
N ASP A 129 -9.37 -13.05 -3.02
CA ASP A 129 -9.78 -14.27 -3.74
C ASP A 129 -9.18 -15.51 -3.08
N VAL A 130 -7.90 -15.46 -2.67
CA VAL A 130 -7.28 -16.52 -1.86
C VAL A 130 -8.05 -16.73 -0.56
N TYR A 131 -8.39 -15.66 0.16
CA TYR A 131 -9.14 -15.78 1.41
C TYR A 131 -10.52 -16.41 1.18
N MET A 132 -11.24 -15.96 0.15
CA MET A 132 -12.58 -16.48 -0.15
C MET A 132 -12.55 -17.95 -0.56
N GLU A 133 -11.52 -18.39 -1.30
CA GLU A 133 -11.37 -19.79 -1.70
C GLU A 133 -10.99 -20.71 -0.53
N VAL A 134 -10.05 -20.28 0.33
CA VAL A 134 -9.48 -21.18 1.36
C VAL A 134 -10.14 -21.05 2.74
N VAL A 135 -10.85 -19.96 3.01
CA VAL A 135 -11.50 -19.67 4.32
C VAL A 135 -12.99 -19.36 4.16
N GLY A 136 -13.37 -18.41 3.29
CA GLY A 136 -14.74 -18.04 2.94
C GLY A 136 -15.56 -17.39 4.06
N ASP A 137 -15.00 -17.07 5.23
CA ASP A 137 -15.74 -16.48 6.36
C ASP A 137 -15.79 -14.95 6.27
N VAL A 138 -16.81 -14.44 5.57
CA VAL A 138 -17.05 -13.00 5.38
C VAL A 138 -17.29 -12.27 6.71
N LYS A 139 -17.92 -12.92 7.70
CA LYS A 139 -18.16 -12.26 9.02
C LYS A 139 -16.86 -12.04 9.76
N TYR A 140 -15.96 -13.03 9.72
CA TYR A 140 -14.64 -12.93 10.29
C TYR A 140 -13.81 -11.87 9.58
N LEU A 141 -13.85 -11.85 8.24
CA LEU A 141 -13.16 -10.85 7.42
C LEU A 141 -13.62 -9.41 7.75
N ASN A 142 -14.94 -9.19 7.84
CA ASN A 142 -15.52 -7.90 8.22
C ASN A 142 -15.11 -7.45 9.64
N LYS A 143 -15.01 -8.40 10.59
CA LYS A 143 -14.50 -8.10 11.93
C LYS A 143 -13.02 -7.72 11.88
N THR A 144 -12.24 -8.44 11.10
CA THR A 144 -10.81 -8.16 10.91
C THR A 144 -10.59 -6.78 10.29
N MET A 145 -11.42 -6.36 9.30
CA MET A 145 -11.33 -5.04 8.69
C MET A 145 -11.49 -3.90 9.73
N LYS A 146 -12.42 -4.04 10.67
CA LYS A 146 -12.58 -3.04 11.74
C LYS A 146 -11.36 -2.94 12.65
N ILE A 147 -10.68 -4.06 12.89
CA ILE A 147 -9.45 -4.10 13.66
C ILE A 147 -8.29 -3.52 12.83
N ALA A 148 -8.17 -3.92 11.56
CA ALA A 148 -7.12 -3.50 10.66
C ALA A 148 -7.08 -1.99 10.48
N ILE A 149 -8.23 -1.35 10.21
CA ILE A 149 -8.27 0.10 10.02
C ILE A 149 -7.82 0.87 11.28
N ILE A 150 -8.18 0.38 12.47
CA ILE A 150 -7.75 1.00 13.74
C ILE A 150 -6.24 0.84 13.92
N ILE A 151 -5.71 -0.37 13.73
CA ILE A 151 -4.27 -0.65 13.87
C ILE A 151 -3.47 0.17 12.87
N MET A 152 -3.87 0.15 11.58
CA MET A 152 -3.18 0.90 10.54
C MET A 152 -3.21 2.41 10.80
N HIS A 153 -4.38 2.95 11.19
CA HIS A 153 -4.51 4.37 11.52
C HIS A 153 -3.62 4.78 12.70
N LEU A 154 -3.61 4.00 13.77
CA LEU A 154 -2.76 4.26 14.95
C LEU A 154 -1.28 4.20 14.59
N HIS A 155 -0.85 3.17 13.85
CA HIS A 155 0.55 3.03 13.43
C HIS A 155 0.95 4.16 12.48
N PHE A 156 0.13 4.48 11.48
CA PHE A 156 0.40 5.57 10.55
C PHE A 156 0.55 6.90 11.31
N THR A 157 -0.42 7.24 12.15
CA THR A 157 -0.41 8.48 12.94
C THR A 157 0.82 8.54 13.84
N GLN A 158 1.14 7.45 14.56
CA GLN A 158 2.33 7.40 15.41
C GLN A 158 3.63 7.61 14.64
N ARG A 159 3.76 7.00 13.44
CA ARG A 159 4.96 7.14 12.59
C ARG A 159 5.09 8.55 12.02
N MET A 160 3.98 9.12 11.58
CA MET A 160 3.93 10.51 11.12
C MET A 160 4.38 11.49 12.20
N PHE A 161 3.89 11.34 13.42
CA PHE A 161 4.34 12.18 14.54
C PHE A 161 5.82 11.97 14.85
N LYS A 162 6.32 10.70 14.91
CA LYS A 162 7.75 10.43 15.10
C LYS A 162 8.60 11.12 14.03
N LEU A 163 8.20 11.04 12.77
CA LEU A 163 8.91 11.65 11.66
C LEU A 163 8.90 13.18 11.78
N ALA A 164 7.72 13.78 12.02
CA ALA A 164 7.58 15.22 12.21
C ALA A 164 8.43 15.75 13.36
N PHE A 165 8.48 15.04 14.49
CA PHE A 165 9.34 15.42 15.63
C PHE A 165 10.82 15.31 15.33
N ASN A 166 11.25 14.26 14.62
CA ASN A 166 12.66 14.07 14.27
C ASN A 166 13.17 15.16 13.32
N THR A 167 12.32 15.65 12.42
CA THR A 167 12.67 16.65 11.40
C THR A 167 12.33 18.08 11.80
N LYS A 168 11.73 18.28 12.97
CA LYS A 168 11.24 19.59 13.46
C LYS A 168 10.18 20.25 12.57
N HIS A 169 9.58 19.55 11.61
CA HIS A 169 8.50 20.08 10.77
C HIS A 169 7.25 20.49 11.57
N TRP A 170 7.05 19.94 12.76
CA TRP A 170 6.00 20.36 13.68
C TRP A 170 6.14 21.84 14.11
N ALA A 171 7.34 22.42 14.04
CA ALA A 171 7.59 23.80 14.39
C ALA A 171 7.00 24.78 13.35
N ASN A 172 6.74 24.33 12.13
CA ASN A 172 6.00 25.09 11.13
C ASN A 172 4.51 24.83 11.25
N PHE A 173 3.83 25.58 12.11
CA PHE A 173 2.41 25.42 12.38
C PHE A 173 1.55 25.49 11.11
N ARG A 174 1.93 26.31 10.14
CA ARG A 174 1.18 26.47 8.87
C ARG A 174 1.23 25.21 8.03
N GLU A 175 2.40 24.58 7.88
CA GLU A 175 2.56 23.31 7.17
C GLU A 175 1.83 22.17 7.89
N PHE A 176 1.97 22.12 9.21
CA PHE A 176 1.26 21.12 10.02
C PHE A 176 -0.26 21.27 9.92
N ALA A 177 -0.78 22.50 10.01
CA ALA A 177 -2.21 22.76 9.83
C ALA A 177 -2.70 22.42 8.42
N GLY A 178 -1.88 22.70 7.38
CA GLY A 178 -2.15 22.30 6.00
C GLY A 178 -2.25 20.78 5.86
N PHE A 179 -1.30 20.05 6.41
CA PHE A 179 -1.32 18.58 6.43
C PHE A 179 -2.56 18.03 7.15
N MET A 180 -2.91 18.56 8.32
CA MET A 180 -4.11 18.15 9.06
C MET A 180 -5.39 18.44 8.28
N SER A 181 -5.45 19.57 7.60
CA SER A 181 -6.57 19.92 6.73
C SER A 181 -6.69 18.99 5.53
N TRP A 182 -5.57 18.65 4.91
CA TRP A 182 -5.52 17.68 3.82
C TRP A 182 -5.93 16.27 4.29
N MET A 183 -5.51 15.84 5.46
CA MET A 183 -5.89 14.53 6.00
C MET A 183 -7.37 14.45 6.39
N PHE A 184 -7.89 15.43 7.13
CA PHE A 184 -9.16 15.33 7.85
C PHE A 184 -10.19 16.42 7.48
N GLY A 185 -9.79 17.41 6.67
CA GLY A 185 -10.64 18.53 6.25
C GLY A 185 -11.81 18.12 5.35
N LYS A 186 -12.59 19.13 4.92
CA LYS A 186 -13.63 18.94 3.88
C LYS A 186 -12.91 18.59 2.55
N GLY A 187 -13.24 17.43 1.97
CA GLY A 187 -12.54 16.91 0.79
C GLY A 187 -11.17 16.25 1.09
N GLY A 188 -10.80 16.14 2.36
CA GLY A 188 -9.56 15.47 2.75
C GLY A 188 -9.57 13.97 2.49
N MET A 189 -8.37 13.40 2.46
CA MET A 189 -8.12 11.99 2.10
C MET A 189 -9.08 11.02 2.82
N TRP A 190 -9.16 11.07 4.15
CA TRP A 190 -10.00 10.14 4.92
C TRP A 190 -11.50 10.26 4.61
N ARG A 191 -11.98 11.43 4.22
CA ARG A 191 -13.38 11.58 3.81
C ARG A 191 -13.63 10.97 2.44
N SER A 192 -12.69 11.14 1.53
CA SER A 192 -12.75 10.56 0.19
C SER A 192 -12.72 9.03 0.23
N LEU A 193 -11.91 8.44 1.11
CA LEU A 193 -11.80 7.00 1.30
C LEU A 193 -13.03 6.37 2.01
N ARG A 194 -13.93 7.17 2.57
CA ARG A 194 -15.05 6.66 3.38
C ARG A 194 -16.01 5.75 2.61
N GLN A 195 -16.33 6.10 1.37
CA GLN A 195 -17.28 5.30 0.57
C GLN A 195 -16.63 3.99 0.08
N PRO A 196 -15.43 3.98 -0.53
CA PRO A 196 -14.71 2.76 -0.86
C PRO A 196 -14.50 1.84 0.37
N TYR A 197 -14.14 2.38 1.52
CA TYR A 197 -14.03 1.62 2.76
C TYR A 197 -15.35 0.97 3.18
N LYS A 198 -16.49 1.68 3.06
CA LYS A 198 -17.80 1.15 3.42
C LYS A 198 -18.30 0.08 2.46
N SER A 199 -17.90 0.14 1.18
CA SER A 199 -18.28 -0.85 0.18
C SER A 199 -17.82 -2.26 0.57
N PHE A 200 -16.69 -2.40 1.28
CA PHE A 200 -16.17 -3.66 1.77
C PHE A 200 -17.18 -4.49 2.58
N TYR A 201 -18.11 -3.82 3.24
CA TYR A 201 -19.15 -4.47 4.08
C TYR A 201 -20.43 -4.82 3.32
N LYS A 202 -20.52 -4.52 2.04
CA LYS A 202 -21.70 -4.88 1.24
C LYS A 202 -21.77 -6.38 1.02
N LYS A 203 -22.98 -6.92 0.98
CA LYS A 203 -23.19 -8.34 0.65
C LYS A 203 -22.73 -8.61 -0.79
N GLY A 204 -21.90 -9.64 -0.95
CA GLY A 204 -21.35 -10.01 -2.26
C GLY A 204 -20.25 -9.06 -2.76
N PHE A 205 -19.67 -8.23 -1.87
CA PHE A 205 -18.57 -7.33 -2.23
C PHE A 205 -17.39 -8.10 -2.83
N HIS A 206 -16.85 -7.52 -3.89
CA HIS A 206 -15.56 -7.89 -4.44
C HIS A 206 -14.69 -6.62 -4.62
N PRO A 207 -13.35 -6.65 -4.43
CA PRO A 207 -12.51 -5.45 -4.56
C PRO A 207 -12.67 -4.69 -5.88
N TRP A 208 -12.93 -5.39 -6.99
CA TRP A 208 -13.18 -4.77 -8.30
C TRP A 208 -14.51 -4.02 -8.41
N ASP A 209 -15.43 -4.15 -7.45
CA ASP A 209 -16.69 -3.38 -7.42
C ASP A 209 -16.44 -1.87 -7.22
N ASN A 210 -15.27 -1.49 -6.72
CA ASN A 210 -14.87 -0.09 -6.58
C ASN A 210 -14.28 0.51 -7.87
N GLY A 211 -14.17 -0.25 -8.97
CA GLY A 211 -13.55 0.21 -10.21
C GLY A 211 -12.02 0.13 -10.17
N GLY A 212 -11.35 1.05 -10.84
CA GLY A 212 -9.88 1.16 -10.86
C GLY A 212 -9.19 0.45 -12.03
N LEU A 213 -9.89 -0.44 -12.74
CA LEU A 213 -9.31 -1.12 -13.91
C LEU A 213 -8.92 -0.13 -15.01
N GLU A 214 -9.74 0.89 -15.22
CA GLU A 214 -9.49 1.97 -16.17
C GLU A 214 -8.22 2.78 -15.86
N LEU A 215 -7.85 2.91 -14.58
CA LEU A 215 -6.61 3.56 -14.16
C LEU A 215 -5.40 2.70 -14.52
N VAL A 216 -5.49 1.40 -14.28
CA VAL A 216 -4.45 0.42 -14.67
C VAL A 216 -4.26 0.41 -16.18
N GLU A 217 -5.35 0.28 -16.95
CA GLU A 217 -5.31 0.28 -18.41
C GLU A 217 -4.77 1.59 -18.99
N LYS A 218 -5.16 2.74 -18.41
CA LYS A 218 -4.65 4.05 -18.79
C LYS A 218 -3.14 4.09 -18.60
N TRP A 219 -2.65 3.69 -17.42
CA TRP A 219 -1.23 3.70 -17.11
C TRP A 219 -0.45 2.75 -18.03
N GLN A 220 -0.95 1.54 -18.28
CA GLN A 220 -0.32 0.58 -19.19
C GLN A 220 -0.21 1.14 -20.61
N ARG A 221 -1.21 1.86 -21.12
CA ARG A 221 -1.14 2.53 -22.42
C ARG A 221 -0.12 3.66 -22.47
N GLU A 222 0.01 4.42 -21.40
CA GLU A 222 0.88 5.60 -21.35
C GLU A 222 2.35 5.23 -21.09
N TYR A 223 2.61 4.21 -20.29
CA TYR A 223 3.96 3.87 -19.80
C TYR A 223 4.50 2.51 -20.30
N ALA A 224 3.66 1.61 -20.78
CA ALA A 224 4.09 0.30 -21.28
C ALA A 224 4.51 0.32 -22.77
N GLN A 225 4.53 1.47 -23.45
CA GLN A 225 5.07 1.58 -24.78
C GLN A 225 6.62 1.74 -24.73
N PRO A 226 7.42 0.71 -25.08
CA PRO A 226 8.84 0.66 -24.75
C PRO A 226 9.74 1.64 -25.55
N GLU A 227 9.22 2.31 -26.56
CA GLU A 227 10.09 3.03 -27.52
C GLU A 227 10.08 4.55 -27.43
N GLN A 228 9.12 5.16 -26.75
CA GLN A 228 9.10 6.64 -26.63
C GLN A 228 9.66 7.19 -25.32
N ASN A 229 9.87 6.35 -24.30
CA ASN A 229 10.34 6.78 -22.97
C ASN A 229 11.75 6.31 -22.59
N LYS A 230 12.58 5.82 -23.54
CA LYS A 230 13.99 5.49 -23.27
C LYS A 230 14.82 6.65 -22.71
N ALA A 231 14.43 7.88 -22.96
CA ALA A 231 15.11 9.07 -22.44
C ALA A 231 14.95 9.25 -20.93
N SER A 232 13.84 8.79 -20.32
CA SER A 232 13.63 8.87 -18.87
C SER A 232 14.21 7.68 -18.11
N THR A 233 14.35 6.52 -18.75
CA THR A 233 14.89 5.30 -18.12
C THR A 233 16.43 5.28 -18.09
N GLU A 234 17.11 5.93 -19.01
CA GLU A 234 18.57 6.05 -18.97
C GLU A 234 19.10 6.94 -17.84
N TYR A 235 18.28 7.86 -17.34
CA TYR A 235 18.63 8.68 -16.17
C TYR A 235 18.60 7.90 -14.85
N GLN A 236 17.94 6.75 -14.81
CA GLN A 236 17.81 5.94 -13.59
C GLN A 236 19.00 5.01 -13.31
N MET A 237 19.94 4.87 -14.23
CA MET A 237 21.11 3.99 -14.09
C MET A 237 22.46 4.68 -14.33
N GLY A 238 22.52 6.00 -14.19
CA GLY A 238 23.78 6.74 -14.22
C GLY A 238 24.65 6.37 -13.00
N HIS A 239 25.59 5.46 -13.20
CA HIS A 239 26.72 5.29 -12.29
C HIS A 239 27.54 6.58 -12.24
N PRO A 240 27.89 7.09 -11.04
CA PRO A 240 28.98 8.06 -10.97
C PRO A 240 30.28 7.34 -11.26
N ALA A 241 31.07 7.93 -12.15
CA ALA A 241 32.47 7.61 -12.35
C ALA A 241 33.27 8.01 -11.13
#